data_5a8e4c58942faabbf3fd493b0226aaef
#
_entry.id   5a8e4c58942faabbf3fd493b0226aaef
#
_cell.length_a   1.000
_cell.length_b   1.000
_cell.length_c   1.000
_cell.angle_alpha   90.00
_cell.angle_beta   90.00
_cell.angle_gamma   90.00
#
_symmetry.space_group_name_H-M   'P 1'
#
loop_
_entity.id
_entity.type
_entity.pdbx_description
1 polymer ?
#
loop_
_entity_poly.entity_id
_entity_poly.type
_entity_poly.pdbx_seq_one_letter_code
_entity_poly.pdbx_strand_id
1 'polypeptide(L)'
;MSQWSFNNFSTDIDFTDAVFMGKFEEAYETMYSKANKTPKVGKVSEIIKAQCEVFDDFFNEVFGSGTSDKMFGGKMSMELRVQAANSLYDMRAKEQQRYDQLSNKYRPNRQQRRHGNRRK
;
A
#
# COMPACT_ATOMS: atom_id res chain seq x y z
N MET A 1 -0.13 -15.54 -1.55
CA MET A 1 -0.68 -14.49 -2.46
C MET A 1 -2.11 -14.19 -2.05
N SER A 2 -2.47 -12.93 -2.11
CA SER A 2 -3.79 -12.47 -1.70
C SER A 2 -4.42 -11.65 -2.80
N GLN A 3 -5.71 -11.82 -2.98
CA GLN A 3 -6.45 -11.04 -3.96
C GLN A 3 -6.93 -9.75 -3.33
N TRP A 4 -6.65 -8.64 -3.97
CA TRP A 4 -7.14 -7.33 -3.59
C TRP A 4 -8.03 -6.79 -4.69
N SER A 5 -9.14 -6.19 -4.31
CA SER A 5 -10.05 -5.60 -5.28
C SER A 5 -10.66 -4.32 -4.74
N PHE A 6 -10.95 -3.42 -5.66
CA PHE A 6 -11.66 -2.20 -5.35
C PHE A 6 -12.46 -1.79 -6.58
N ASN A 7 -13.78 -1.76 -6.45
CA ASN A 7 -14.71 -1.51 -7.55
C ASN A 7 -14.43 -2.46 -8.72
N ASN A 8 -14.10 -1.93 -9.89
CA ASN A 8 -13.92 -2.74 -11.11
C ASN A 8 -12.48 -3.22 -11.31
N PHE A 9 -11.65 -3.06 -10.32
CA PHE A 9 -10.26 -3.51 -10.40
C PHE A 9 -9.99 -4.62 -9.40
N SER A 10 -9.27 -5.65 -9.85
CA SER A 10 -8.92 -6.79 -9.02
C SER A 10 -7.54 -7.30 -9.45
N THR A 11 -6.73 -7.67 -8.48
CA THR A 11 -5.39 -8.19 -8.75
C THR A 11 -4.92 -9.08 -7.60
N ASP A 12 -4.04 -10.02 -7.92
CA ASP A 12 -3.38 -10.81 -6.90
C ASP A 12 -2.10 -10.12 -6.48
N ILE A 13 -1.86 -10.05 -5.18
CA ILE A 13 -0.69 -9.36 -4.63
C ILE A 13 0.10 -10.34 -3.77
N ASP A 14 1.40 -10.36 -3.99
CA ASP A 14 2.33 -11.08 -3.14
C ASP A 14 3.23 -10.09 -2.42
N PHE A 15 2.87 -9.78 -1.18
CA PHE A 15 3.64 -8.83 -0.37
C PHE A 15 4.98 -9.39 0.11
N THR A 16 5.26 -10.66 -0.19
CA THR A 16 6.57 -11.26 0.11
C THR A 16 7.50 -11.24 -1.08
N ASP A 17 7.03 -10.73 -2.24
CA ASP A 17 7.85 -10.60 -3.44
C ASP A 17 8.63 -9.29 -3.36
N ALA A 18 9.96 -9.41 -3.34
CA ALA A 18 10.84 -8.26 -3.20
C ALA A 18 10.70 -7.26 -4.36
N VAL A 19 10.44 -7.76 -5.57
CA VAL A 19 10.29 -6.88 -6.73
C VAL A 19 9.02 -6.05 -6.60
N PHE A 20 7.91 -6.69 -6.21
CA PHE A 20 6.66 -5.97 -5.99
C PHE A 20 6.81 -4.97 -4.85
N MET A 21 7.39 -5.40 -3.72
CA MET A 21 7.54 -4.53 -2.56
C MET A 21 8.43 -3.34 -2.84
N GLY A 22 9.49 -3.53 -3.64
CA GLY A 22 10.34 -2.41 -4.03
C GLY A 22 9.56 -1.36 -4.81
N LYS A 23 8.73 -1.80 -5.74
CA LYS A 23 7.89 -0.91 -6.53
C LYS A 23 6.84 -0.22 -5.65
N PHE A 24 6.23 -0.96 -4.74
CA PHE A 24 5.24 -0.44 -3.80
C PHE A 24 5.83 0.65 -2.91
N GLU A 25 7.00 0.37 -2.34
CA GLU A 25 7.66 1.32 -1.44
C GLU A 25 8.09 2.58 -2.17
N GLU A 26 8.63 2.43 -3.38
CA GLU A 26 9.02 3.58 -4.19
C GLU A 26 7.80 4.43 -4.57
N ALA A 27 6.73 3.79 -4.97
CA ALA A 27 5.48 4.50 -5.30
C ALA A 27 4.91 5.22 -4.08
N TYR A 28 4.98 4.59 -2.92
CA TYR A 28 4.52 5.18 -1.66
C TYR A 28 5.33 6.45 -1.32
N GLU A 29 6.65 6.36 -1.43
CA GLU A 29 7.52 7.50 -1.16
C GLU A 29 7.25 8.65 -2.12
N THR A 30 7.07 8.33 -3.40
CA THR A 30 6.75 9.32 -4.41
C THR A 30 5.41 9.99 -4.12
N MET A 31 4.41 9.20 -3.74
CA MET A 31 3.10 9.70 -3.37
C MET A 31 3.19 10.67 -2.19
N TYR A 32 3.91 10.28 -1.16
CA TYR A 32 4.10 11.10 0.04
C TYR A 32 4.76 12.43 -0.31
N SER A 33 5.81 12.38 -1.14
CA SER A 33 6.52 13.56 -1.59
C SER A 33 5.61 14.50 -2.38
N LYS A 34 4.83 13.95 -3.30
CA LYS A 34 3.87 14.74 -4.10
C LYS A 34 2.78 15.34 -3.24
N ALA A 35 2.28 14.57 -2.26
CA ALA A 35 1.24 15.06 -1.37
C ALA A 35 1.69 16.29 -0.59
N ASN A 36 2.95 16.29 -0.18
CA ASN A 36 3.52 17.44 0.53
C ASN A 36 3.65 18.67 -0.35
N LYS A 37 3.67 18.50 -1.67
CA LYS A 37 3.81 19.58 -2.63
C LYS A 37 2.48 20.08 -3.19
N THR A 38 1.36 19.41 -2.87
CA THR A 38 0.07 19.86 -3.36
C THR A 38 -0.33 21.16 -2.68
N PRO A 39 -1.08 22.02 -3.40
CA PRO A 39 -1.56 23.26 -2.82
C PRO A 39 -2.46 23.02 -1.62
N LYS A 40 -2.31 23.83 -0.59
CA LYS A 40 -3.14 23.75 0.61
C LYS A 40 -4.03 24.98 0.75
N VAL A 41 -3.88 25.93 -0.14
CA VAL A 41 -4.63 27.17 -0.17
C VAL A 41 -5.20 27.34 -1.58
N GLY A 42 -6.42 27.81 -1.67
CA GLY A 42 -7.08 28.02 -2.94
C GLY A 42 -8.48 27.41 -2.93
N LYS A 43 -9.00 27.15 -4.11
CA LYS A 43 -10.33 26.54 -4.23
C LYS A 43 -10.29 25.11 -3.75
N VAL A 44 -11.26 24.75 -2.91
CA VAL A 44 -11.35 23.39 -2.36
C VAL A 44 -11.41 22.35 -3.47
N SER A 45 -12.16 22.61 -4.53
CA SER A 45 -12.26 21.67 -5.63
C SER A 45 -10.92 21.38 -6.31
N GLU A 46 -10.08 22.39 -6.44
CA GLU A 46 -8.78 22.24 -7.06
C GLU A 46 -7.81 21.51 -6.14
N ILE A 47 -7.91 21.77 -4.85
CA ILE A 47 -7.10 21.06 -3.85
C ILE A 47 -7.45 19.58 -3.84
N ILE A 48 -8.74 19.27 -3.84
CA ILE A 48 -9.20 17.88 -3.86
C ILE A 48 -8.73 17.19 -5.14
N LYS A 49 -8.85 17.85 -6.28
CA LYS A 49 -8.42 17.29 -7.55
C LYS A 49 -6.93 16.95 -7.54
N ALA A 50 -6.11 17.87 -7.04
CA ALA A 50 -4.67 17.65 -6.94
C ALA A 50 -4.36 16.44 -6.05
N GLN A 51 -5.04 16.31 -4.93
CA GLN A 51 -4.86 15.17 -4.03
C GLN A 51 -5.29 13.87 -4.69
N CYS A 52 -6.41 13.88 -5.42
CA CYS A 52 -6.86 12.70 -6.15
C CYS A 52 -5.83 12.26 -7.18
N GLU A 53 -5.23 13.19 -7.88
CA GLU A 53 -4.22 12.87 -8.89
C GLU A 53 -2.99 12.21 -8.27
N VAL A 54 -2.60 12.63 -7.06
CA VAL A 54 -1.49 11.99 -6.35
C VAL A 54 -1.79 10.52 -6.08
N PHE A 55 -3.00 10.22 -5.61
CA PHE A 55 -3.41 8.84 -5.39
C PHE A 55 -3.52 8.04 -6.69
N ASP A 56 -4.07 8.67 -7.73
CA ASP A 56 -4.19 8.01 -9.04
C ASP A 56 -2.82 7.59 -9.56
N ASP A 57 -1.84 8.47 -9.44
CA ASP A 57 -0.47 8.16 -9.86
C ASP A 57 0.09 7.00 -9.05
N PHE A 58 -0.18 6.95 -7.75
CA PHE A 58 0.26 5.86 -6.91
C PHE A 58 -0.28 4.51 -7.39
N PHE A 59 -1.59 4.43 -7.58
CA PHE A 59 -2.21 3.17 -8.01
C PHE A 59 -1.74 2.76 -9.40
N ASN A 60 -1.59 3.72 -10.31
CA ASN A 60 -1.11 3.44 -11.65
C ASN A 60 0.35 2.99 -11.65
N GLU A 61 1.16 3.52 -10.75
CA GLU A 61 2.56 3.14 -10.63
C GLU A 61 2.70 1.73 -10.08
N VAL A 62 1.90 1.39 -9.08
CA VAL A 62 1.99 0.07 -8.44
C VAL A 62 1.40 -1.03 -9.32
N PHE A 63 0.24 -0.79 -9.91
CA PHE A 63 -0.52 -1.84 -10.58
C PHE A 63 -0.57 -1.70 -12.08
N GLY A 64 -0.11 -0.58 -12.63
CA GLY A 64 -0.09 -0.38 -14.05
C GLY A 64 -0.98 0.76 -14.50
N SER A 65 -0.68 1.28 -15.68
CA SER A 65 -1.41 2.39 -16.28
C SER A 65 -2.89 2.03 -16.44
N GLY A 66 -3.77 2.98 -16.14
CA GLY A 66 -5.21 2.78 -16.25
C GLY A 66 -5.89 2.18 -15.05
N THR A 67 -5.12 1.80 -14.01
CA THR A 67 -5.68 1.19 -12.80
C THR A 67 -6.65 2.13 -12.11
N SER A 68 -6.27 3.38 -11.92
CA SER A 68 -7.12 4.34 -11.22
C SER A 68 -8.44 4.58 -11.94
N ASP A 69 -8.44 4.55 -13.29
CA ASP A 69 -9.67 4.69 -14.06
C ASP A 69 -10.63 3.53 -13.78
N LYS A 70 -10.11 2.33 -13.66
CA LYS A 70 -10.92 1.15 -13.33
C LYS A 70 -11.48 1.22 -11.92
N MET A 71 -10.67 1.74 -11.00
CA MET A 71 -11.06 1.83 -9.60
C MET A 71 -12.08 2.92 -9.34
N PHE A 72 -11.90 4.08 -9.95
CA PHE A 72 -12.69 5.26 -9.62
C PHE A 72 -13.60 5.75 -10.72
N GLY A 73 -13.45 5.23 -11.94
CA GLY A 73 -14.34 5.56 -13.05
C GLY A 73 -14.38 7.05 -13.39
N GLY A 74 -13.26 7.74 -13.22
CA GLY A 74 -13.18 9.17 -13.49
C GLY A 74 -13.76 10.05 -12.40
N LYS A 75 -14.28 9.47 -11.32
CA LYS A 75 -14.84 10.25 -10.23
C LYS A 75 -13.70 10.79 -9.36
N MET A 76 -13.71 12.11 -9.12
CA MET A 76 -12.66 12.77 -8.36
C MET A 76 -13.05 12.90 -6.89
N SER A 77 -13.23 11.77 -6.24
CA SER A 77 -13.59 11.70 -4.81
C SER A 77 -12.38 11.30 -3.98
N MET A 78 -11.97 12.15 -3.06
CA MET A 78 -10.90 11.83 -2.12
C MET A 78 -11.31 10.69 -1.17
N GLU A 79 -12.58 10.66 -0.79
CA GLU A 79 -13.06 9.59 0.08
C GLU A 79 -12.84 8.22 -0.53
N LEU A 80 -13.12 8.08 -1.83
CA LEU A 80 -12.90 6.81 -2.53
C LEU A 80 -11.43 6.43 -2.54
N ARG A 81 -10.53 7.41 -2.76
CA ARG A 81 -9.10 7.14 -2.77
C ARG A 81 -8.59 6.73 -1.40
N VAL A 82 -9.07 7.42 -0.36
CA VAL A 82 -8.69 7.06 1.01
C VAL A 82 -9.18 5.66 1.36
N GLN A 83 -10.41 5.32 0.98
CA GLN A 83 -10.94 3.98 1.21
C GLN A 83 -10.10 2.91 0.51
N ALA A 84 -9.74 3.16 -0.74
CA ALA A 84 -8.93 2.22 -1.50
C ALA A 84 -7.55 2.05 -0.88
N ALA A 85 -6.90 3.14 -0.52
CA ALA A 85 -5.58 3.11 0.10
C ALA A 85 -5.61 2.39 1.45
N ASN A 86 -6.60 2.68 2.27
CA ASN A 86 -6.74 2.02 3.57
C ASN A 86 -6.97 0.52 3.41
N SER A 87 -7.79 0.13 2.45
CA SER A 87 -8.04 -1.28 2.15
C SER A 87 -6.74 -2.00 1.78
N LEU A 88 -5.93 -1.36 0.95
CA LEU A 88 -4.66 -1.92 0.52
C LEU A 88 -3.67 -2.02 1.68
N TYR A 89 -3.57 -0.97 2.49
CA TYR A 89 -2.67 -0.96 3.64
C TYR A 89 -3.08 -1.97 4.70
N ASP A 90 -4.37 -2.14 4.92
CA ASP A 90 -4.88 -3.15 5.86
C ASP A 90 -4.49 -4.55 5.39
N MET A 91 -4.62 -4.82 4.11
CA MET A 91 -4.21 -6.11 3.54
C MET A 91 -2.71 -6.31 3.74
N ARG A 92 -1.91 -5.28 3.47
CA ARG A 92 -0.47 -5.35 3.66
C ARG A 92 -0.12 -5.68 5.11
N ALA A 93 -0.79 -5.02 6.05
CA ALA A 93 -0.54 -5.25 7.48
C ALA A 93 -0.86 -6.69 7.87
N LYS A 94 -1.97 -7.23 7.40
CA LYS A 94 -2.35 -8.62 7.68
C LYS A 94 -1.39 -9.61 7.06
N GLU A 95 -0.96 -9.36 5.84
CA GLU A 95 0.00 -10.22 5.16
C GLU A 95 1.37 -10.14 5.83
N GLN A 96 1.73 -8.99 6.36
CA GLN A 96 2.98 -8.83 7.09
C GLN A 96 2.98 -9.69 8.36
N GLN A 97 1.86 -9.68 9.09
CA GLN A 97 1.72 -10.52 10.27
C GLN A 97 1.84 -12.00 9.92
N ARG A 98 1.17 -12.41 8.84
CA ARG A 98 1.24 -13.78 8.37
C ARG A 98 2.66 -14.16 8.00
N TYR A 99 3.36 -13.27 7.31
CA TYR A 99 4.75 -13.49 6.92
C TYR A 99 5.65 -13.60 8.15
N ASP A 100 5.45 -12.73 9.14
CA ASP A 100 6.23 -12.77 10.38
C ASP A 100 6.03 -14.08 11.11
N GLN A 101 4.79 -14.57 11.20
CA GLN A 101 4.51 -15.86 11.82
C GLN A 101 5.18 -16.99 11.08
N LEU A 102 5.11 -16.97 9.76
CA LEU A 102 5.75 -17.98 8.92
C LEU A 102 7.26 -17.94 9.09
N SER A 103 7.84 -16.76 9.09
CA SER A 103 9.27 -16.56 9.27
C SER A 103 9.73 -17.06 10.63
N ASN A 104 8.96 -16.75 11.68
CA ASN A 104 9.29 -17.20 13.03
C ASN A 104 9.22 -18.72 13.14
N LYS A 105 8.31 -19.34 12.41
CA LYS A 105 8.20 -20.80 12.38
C LYS A 105 9.49 -21.43 11.88
N TYR A 106 10.18 -20.78 10.96
CA TYR A 106 11.42 -21.27 10.39
C TYR A 106 12.66 -20.72 11.09
N ARG A 107 12.49 -19.95 12.17
CA ARG A 107 13.58 -19.40 12.96
C ARG A 107 13.42 -19.68 14.45
N PRO A 108 12.99 -20.88 14.84
CA PRO A 108 12.75 -21.15 16.27
C PRO A 108 14.01 -21.05 17.11
N ASN A 109 15.15 -21.40 16.55
CA ASN A 109 16.42 -21.43 17.28
C ASN A 109 16.84 -20.07 17.82
N ARG A 110 16.38 -19.02 17.18
CA ARG A 110 16.74 -17.67 17.60
C ARG A 110 16.22 -17.35 18.99
N GLN A 111 14.96 -17.67 19.24
CA GLN A 111 14.36 -17.46 20.56
C GLN A 111 14.90 -18.43 21.59
N GLN A 112 15.11 -19.65 21.20
CA GLN A 112 15.66 -20.66 22.08
C GLN A 112 17.04 -20.28 22.58
N ARG A 113 17.85 -19.72 21.71
CA ARG A 113 19.18 -19.25 22.11
C ARG A 113 19.10 -18.11 23.12
N ARG A 114 18.16 -17.21 22.94
CA ARG A 114 17.99 -16.10 23.88
C ARG A 114 17.56 -16.60 25.25
N HIS A 115 16.65 -17.56 25.28
CA HIS A 115 16.23 -18.18 26.53
C HIS A 115 17.39 -18.87 27.23
N GLY A 116 18.20 -19.61 26.47
CA GLY A 116 19.37 -20.24 27.00
C GLY A 116 20.35 -19.25 27.61
N ASN A 117 20.57 -18.15 26.94
CA ASN A 117 21.49 -17.12 27.42
C ASN A 117 21.00 -16.47 28.70
N ARG A 118 19.70 -16.29 28.85
CA ARG A 118 19.17 -15.68 30.07
C ARG A 118 19.25 -16.57 31.28
N ARG A 119 19.36 -17.84 31.07
CA ARG A 119 19.45 -18.77 32.18
C ARG A 119 20.83 -18.85 32.80
N LYS A 120 21.78 -18.24 32.20
CA LYS A 120 23.11 -18.16 32.78
C LYS A 120 23.18 -17.12 33.90
#